data_d94aa4e040ce7e1a80af5a3e42dbdba0
#
_entry.id   d94aa4e040ce7e1a80af5a3e42dbdba0
#
_cell.length_a   1.000
_cell.length_b   1.000
_cell.length_c   1.000
_cell.angle_alpha   90.00
_cell.angle_beta   90.00
_cell.angle_gamma   90.00
#
_symmetry.space_group_name_H-M   'P 1'
#
loop_
_entity.id
_entity.type
_entity.pdbx_description
1 polymer ?
#
loop_
_entity_poly.entity_id
_entity_poly.type
_entity_poly.pdbx_seq_one_letter_code
_entity_poly.pdbx_strand_id
1 'polypeptide(L)'
;MLTDELKSEIQVAYSQLLEAKGYVARHCQKQMIADVANTLGRIEVDEDGTRTSSHPVCVIEAGTGTGKTVAYAMAVLPIARAMGKSVVISTATIALQEQIVFVDLPDIREHSGVDFSYTLAKGRRRYLCLSRLDSLLQDVQSPNQSLAFYDDEMYQSDESYQALYELMLTKLGRGDWDGDRDNWSDEIANDAWFPVSTDHVQCTGRQCSHYENCYFYKAREQIHRVDCIVTNHDLVMSDLMMGGGAVLPEPEDTIYIFDEGHHLPDKAINHFASFLQIRSTQGWLEQIPGILHQLNEEFGNMGSLNIASFDDSVVNLMQRLEEVIILFEPLREFAEGNDTDMRYRFPGGQLELGHRDLARVLFQETGRLQGQLAILEDRLEEELEDESQKDSLEQWLPVVAGMNARAEACMNLWREMMLEDNVSEPPRARWVNFREGDELALHASPIAVHDSLQELLWSRCFGAIVTSATLAVGQDFSRFQRRTGIDAGNHFRALQSPFRYQDNAVLRVPHMSVDPRTADDHND
;
A
#
# COMPACT_ATOMS: atom_id res chain seq x y z
N MET A 1 7.46 -14.23 -27.98
CA MET A 1 8.80 -14.74 -28.41
C MET A 1 9.73 -13.57 -28.74
N LEU A 2 10.98 -13.62 -28.29
CA LEU A 2 11.98 -12.58 -28.58
C LEU A 2 12.51 -12.78 -30.01
N THR A 3 11.91 -12.06 -30.97
CA THR A 3 12.33 -12.11 -32.39
C THR A 3 13.66 -11.40 -32.60
N ASP A 4 14.33 -11.67 -33.73
CA ASP A 4 15.60 -10.99 -34.03
C ASP A 4 15.40 -9.50 -34.33
N GLU A 5 14.22 -9.12 -34.87
CA GLU A 5 13.82 -7.73 -35.04
C GLU A 5 13.72 -7.02 -33.68
N LEU A 6 13.05 -7.62 -32.69
CA LEU A 6 12.87 -7.05 -31.36
C LEU A 6 14.21 -6.94 -30.60
N LYS A 7 15.11 -7.94 -30.77
CA LYS A 7 16.49 -7.85 -30.24
C LYS A 7 17.25 -6.68 -30.87
N SER A 8 17.12 -6.51 -32.19
CA SER A 8 17.75 -5.39 -32.92
C SER A 8 17.18 -4.05 -32.46
N GLU A 9 15.86 -3.94 -32.26
CA GLU A 9 15.21 -2.74 -31.74
C GLU A 9 15.79 -2.36 -30.36
N ILE A 10 15.86 -3.29 -29.41
CA ILE A 10 16.43 -3.08 -28.07
C ILE A 10 17.89 -2.60 -28.16
N GLN A 11 18.69 -3.22 -29.03
CA GLN A 11 20.10 -2.84 -29.20
C GLN A 11 20.27 -1.46 -29.81
N VAL A 12 19.46 -1.12 -30.81
CA VAL A 12 19.45 0.19 -31.46
C VAL A 12 19.03 1.26 -30.46
N ALA A 13 17.94 1.05 -29.72
CA ALA A 13 17.43 1.98 -28.73
C ALA A 13 18.48 2.29 -27.64
N TYR A 14 19.13 1.25 -27.11
CA TYR A 14 20.19 1.43 -26.13
C TYR A 14 21.40 2.19 -26.72
N SER A 15 21.78 1.90 -27.97
CA SER A 15 22.91 2.56 -28.62
C SER A 15 22.62 4.04 -28.89
N GLN A 16 21.39 4.38 -29.34
CA GLN A 16 20.94 5.75 -29.57
C GLN A 16 20.96 6.58 -28.28
N LEU A 17 20.46 6.02 -27.18
CA LEU A 17 20.49 6.68 -25.87
C LEU A 17 21.93 6.97 -25.43
N LEU A 18 22.83 6.01 -25.57
CA LEU A 18 24.25 6.20 -25.19
C LEU A 18 24.92 7.27 -26.03
N GLU A 19 24.68 7.26 -27.35
CA GLU A 19 25.27 8.25 -28.28
C GLU A 19 24.74 9.65 -27.98
N ALA A 20 23.43 9.81 -27.81
CA ALA A 20 22.80 11.10 -27.51
C ALA A 20 23.30 11.72 -26.19
N LYS A 21 23.61 10.88 -25.20
CA LYS A 21 24.08 11.32 -23.87
C LYS A 21 25.62 11.35 -23.75
N GLY A 22 26.33 10.88 -24.74
CA GLY A 22 27.80 10.74 -24.68
C GLY A 22 28.26 9.71 -23.63
N TYR A 23 27.42 8.70 -23.33
CA TYR A 23 27.71 7.67 -22.33
C TYR A 23 28.47 6.49 -22.96
N VAL A 24 29.31 5.86 -22.13
CA VAL A 24 30.02 4.64 -22.51
C VAL A 24 29.17 3.42 -22.06
N ALA A 25 28.99 2.47 -22.99
CA ALA A 25 28.28 1.24 -22.71
C ALA A 25 28.93 0.44 -21.58
N ARG A 26 28.15 0.12 -20.54
CA ARG A 26 28.60 -0.69 -19.39
C ARG A 26 28.23 -2.15 -19.60
N HIS A 27 29.19 -3.04 -19.30
CA HIS A 27 28.96 -4.48 -19.46
C HIS A 27 27.79 -4.97 -18.60
N CYS A 28 27.69 -4.51 -17.34
CA CYS A 28 26.60 -4.86 -16.43
C CYS A 28 25.22 -4.42 -16.96
N GLN A 29 25.09 -3.26 -17.60
CA GLN A 29 23.84 -2.82 -18.23
C GLN A 29 23.46 -3.73 -19.40
N LYS A 30 24.40 -4.01 -20.30
CA LYS A 30 24.15 -4.93 -21.44
C LYS A 30 23.72 -6.31 -20.97
N GLN A 31 24.34 -6.79 -19.90
CA GLN A 31 24.00 -8.09 -19.32
C GLN A 31 22.61 -8.07 -18.71
N MET A 32 22.24 -7.02 -17.96
CA MET A 32 20.89 -6.82 -17.40
C MET A 32 19.83 -6.76 -18.51
N ILE A 33 20.04 -5.96 -19.56
CA ILE A 33 19.17 -5.89 -20.72
C ILE A 33 18.95 -7.29 -21.33
N ALA A 34 20.03 -8.04 -21.53
CA ALA A 34 19.97 -9.38 -22.12
C ALA A 34 19.23 -10.39 -21.21
N ASP A 35 19.48 -10.36 -19.89
CA ASP A 35 18.83 -11.26 -18.94
C ASP A 35 17.33 -10.98 -18.85
N VAL A 36 16.93 -9.70 -18.76
CA VAL A 36 15.53 -9.29 -18.76
C VAL A 36 14.85 -9.68 -20.06
N ALA A 37 15.43 -9.34 -21.22
CA ALA A 37 14.87 -9.66 -22.52
C ALA A 37 14.74 -11.18 -22.75
N ASN A 38 15.73 -11.95 -22.32
CA ASN A 38 15.67 -13.41 -22.45
C ASN A 38 14.62 -14.04 -21.52
N THR A 39 14.43 -13.52 -20.31
CA THR A 39 13.41 -14.02 -19.38
C THR A 39 12.01 -13.76 -19.95
N LEU A 40 11.70 -12.52 -20.32
CA LEU A 40 10.41 -12.16 -20.88
C LEU A 40 10.18 -12.86 -22.25
N GLY A 41 11.21 -13.00 -23.06
CA GLY A 41 11.12 -13.67 -24.36
C GLY A 41 10.89 -15.17 -24.31
N ARG A 42 11.05 -15.82 -23.15
CA ARG A 42 10.74 -17.24 -22.91
C ARG A 42 9.31 -17.46 -22.42
N ILE A 43 8.59 -16.41 -22.13
CA ILE A 43 7.18 -16.51 -21.72
C ILE A 43 6.38 -17.10 -22.90
N GLU A 44 5.69 -18.20 -22.63
CA GLU A 44 4.76 -18.85 -23.54
C GLU A 44 3.34 -18.42 -23.20
N VAL A 45 2.53 -18.21 -24.22
CA VAL A 45 1.13 -17.81 -24.09
C VAL A 45 0.25 -18.76 -24.86
N ASP A 46 -1.01 -18.90 -24.42
CA ASP A 46 -2.05 -19.62 -25.17
C ASP A 46 -2.66 -18.74 -26.28
N GLU A 47 -3.75 -19.24 -26.91
CA GLU A 47 -4.44 -18.54 -27.98
C GLU A 47 -5.10 -17.22 -27.52
N ASP A 48 -5.44 -17.12 -26.22
CA ASP A 48 -6.05 -15.93 -25.62
C ASP A 48 -5.01 -14.92 -25.10
N GLY A 49 -3.70 -15.22 -25.23
CA GLY A 49 -2.59 -14.38 -24.78
C GLY A 49 -2.31 -14.49 -23.29
N THR A 50 -2.87 -15.51 -22.61
CA THR A 50 -2.62 -15.78 -21.20
C THR A 50 -1.32 -16.58 -21.04
N ARG A 51 -0.51 -16.21 -20.05
CA ARG A 51 0.77 -16.88 -19.78
C ARG A 51 0.57 -18.34 -19.35
N THR A 52 1.26 -19.26 -20.00
CA THR A 52 1.29 -20.68 -19.66
C THR A 52 2.59 -21.13 -19.03
N SER A 53 3.67 -20.36 -19.17
CA SER A 53 4.99 -20.68 -18.58
C SER A 53 5.05 -20.42 -17.08
N SER A 54 5.85 -21.22 -16.36
CA SER A 54 5.88 -21.26 -14.89
C SER A 54 6.90 -20.31 -14.24
N HIS A 55 7.89 -19.78 -14.98
CA HIS A 55 9.01 -19.03 -14.42
C HIS A 55 9.18 -17.65 -15.08
N PRO A 56 8.25 -16.70 -14.86
CA PRO A 56 8.25 -15.42 -15.55
C PRO A 56 9.08 -14.33 -14.86
N VAL A 57 9.86 -14.66 -13.83
CA VAL A 57 10.53 -13.67 -12.98
C VAL A 57 12.03 -13.63 -13.25
N CYS A 58 12.55 -12.40 -13.39
CA CYS A 58 13.98 -12.12 -13.50
C CYS A 58 14.44 -11.32 -12.27
N VAL A 59 15.31 -11.90 -11.45
CA VAL A 59 15.86 -11.28 -10.23
C VAL A 59 17.31 -10.89 -10.46
N ILE A 60 17.59 -9.58 -10.40
CA ILE A 60 18.92 -9.06 -10.69
C ILE A 60 19.42 -8.18 -9.56
N GLU A 61 20.48 -8.59 -8.89
CA GLU A 61 21.25 -7.71 -8.04
C GLU A 61 22.20 -6.86 -8.88
N ALA A 62 22.05 -5.53 -8.77
CA ALA A 62 22.89 -4.57 -9.45
C ALA A 62 23.17 -3.37 -8.54
N GLY A 63 24.42 -3.10 -8.24
CA GLY A 63 24.84 -2.02 -7.33
C GLY A 63 24.33 -0.65 -7.76
N THR A 64 24.34 0.31 -6.83
CA THR A 64 23.97 1.70 -7.12
C THR A 64 24.87 2.29 -8.21
N GLY A 65 24.31 3.18 -9.04
CA GLY A 65 25.04 3.82 -10.14
C GLY A 65 25.30 2.92 -11.36
N THR A 66 24.79 1.67 -11.40
CA THR A 66 24.89 0.81 -12.58
C THR A 66 23.97 1.26 -13.72
N GLY A 67 22.97 2.10 -13.45
CA GLY A 67 21.93 2.52 -14.40
C GLY A 67 20.87 1.47 -14.61
N LYS A 68 20.34 0.91 -13.51
CA LYS A 68 19.28 -0.09 -13.49
C LYS A 68 18.04 0.35 -14.29
N THR A 69 17.58 1.59 -14.07
CA THR A 69 16.37 2.15 -14.70
C THR A 69 16.46 2.08 -16.21
N VAL A 70 17.57 2.56 -16.78
CA VAL A 70 17.82 2.47 -18.23
C VAL A 70 17.84 1.02 -18.70
N ALA A 71 18.52 0.13 -17.96
CA ALA A 71 18.68 -1.25 -18.39
C ALA A 71 17.35 -2.02 -18.45
N TYR A 72 16.51 -1.93 -17.39
CA TYR A 72 15.23 -2.62 -17.44
C TYR A 72 14.25 -1.96 -18.40
N ALA A 73 14.20 -0.62 -18.48
CA ALA A 73 13.29 0.07 -19.37
C ALA A 73 13.59 -0.22 -20.86
N MET A 74 14.88 -0.25 -21.25
CA MET A 74 15.28 -0.58 -22.62
C MET A 74 14.89 -1.99 -23.04
N ALA A 75 14.81 -2.95 -22.11
CA ALA A 75 14.39 -4.30 -22.41
C ALA A 75 12.85 -4.45 -22.35
N VAL A 76 12.22 -3.93 -21.29
CA VAL A 76 10.80 -4.20 -20.99
C VAL A 76 9.87 -3.44 -21.92
N LEU A 77 10.10 -2.14 -22.17
CA LEU A 77 9.16 -1.29 -22.94
C LEU A 77 8.93 -1.80 -24.38
N PRO A 78 9.97 -2.13 -25.19
CA PRO A 78 9.74 -2.69 -26.52
C PRO A 78 9.06 -4.05 -26.47
N ILE A 79 9.40 -4.90 -25.51
CA ILE A 79 8.80 -6.24 -25.36
C ILE A 79 7.33 -6.13 -24.95
N ALA A 80 7.01 -5.32 -23.96
CA ALA A 80 5.64 -5.10 -23.50
C ALA A 80 4.74 -4.61 -24.64
N ARG A 81 5.21 -3.61 -25.41
CA ARG A 81 4.51 -3.11 -26.60
C ARG A 81 4.29 -4.21 -27.64
N ALA A 82 5.30 -5.01 -27.92
CA ALA A 82 5.18 -6.11 -28.90
C ALA A 82 4.20 -7.19 -28.46
N MET A 83 4.01 -7.36 -27.15
CA MET A 83 3.10 -8.35 -26.54
C MET A 83 1.73 -7.76 -26.16
N GLY A 84 1.51 -6.44 -26.34
CA GLY A 84 0.26 -5.77 -25.95
C GLY A 84 0.04 -5.78 -24.44
N LYS A 85 1.11 -5.71 -23.63
CA LYS A 85 1.06 -5.76 -22.16
C LYS A 85 1.43 -4.40 -21.56
N SER A 86 0.83 -4.09 -20.41
CA SER A 86 1.16 -2.90 -19.62
C SER A 86 2.44 -3.11 -18.79
N VAL A 87 3.14 -2.01 -18.49
CA VAL A 87 4.32 -2.03 -17.62
C VAL A 87 3.99 -1.28 -16.33
N VAL A 88 4.25 -1.89 -15.18
CA VAL A 88 4.16 -1.23 -13.88
C VAL A 88 5.54 -1.19 -13.24
N ILE A 89 6.11 0.02 -13.12
CA ILE A 89 7.38 0.25 -12.39
C ILE A 89 7.03 0.64 -10.96
N SER A 90 7.37 -0.23 -10.04
CA SER A 90 7.14 -0.04 -8.62
C SER A 90 8.44 0.22 -7.89
N THR A 91 8.47 1.26 -7.04
CA THR A 91 9.66 1.64 -6.26
C THR A 91 9.34 1.81 -4.79
N ALA A 92 10.37 1.93 -3.95
CA ALA A 92 10.21 1.97 -2.50
C ALA A 92 9.79 3.35 -1.94
N THR A 93 10.15 4.44 -2.62
CA THR A 93 9.98 5.81 -2.09
C THR A 93 9.40 6.78 -3.12
N ILE A 94 8.76 7.86 -2.64
CA ILE A 94 8.22 8.93 -3.49
C ILE A 94 9.34 9.59 -4.32
N ALA A 95 10.49 9.89 -3.70
CA ALA A 95 11.60 10.53 -4.40
C ALA A 95 12.12 9.69 -5.58
N LEU A 96 12.14 8.36 -5.46
CA LEU A 96 12.48 7.48 -6.58
C LEU A 96 11.41 7.46 -7.67
N GLN A 97 10.12 7.53 -7.29
CA GLN A 97 9.04 7.67 -8.29
C GLN A 97 9.21 8.95 -9.10
N GLU A 98 9.45 10.08 -8.43
CA GLU A 98 9.66 11.38 -9.06
C GLU A 98 10.88 11.36 -9.98
N GLN A 99 11.99 10.78 -9.56
CA GLN A 99 13.17 10.61 -10.41
C GLN A 99 12.83 9.84 -11.68
N ILE A 100 12.13 8.71 -11.57
CA ILE A 100 11.76 7.90 -12.73
C ILE A 100 10.82 8.67 -13.67
N VAL A 101 9.80 9.34 -13.14
CA VAL A 101 8.77 10.03 -13.93
C VAL A 101 9.27 11.32 -14.56
N PHE A 102 10.04 12.13 -13.81
CA PHE A 102 10.43 13.47 -14.26
C PHE A 102 11.82 13.54 -14.87
N VAL A 103 12.65 12.51 -14.67
CA VAL A 103 14.03 12.49 -15.19
C VAL A 103 14.28 11.30 -16.11
N ASP A 104 14.12 10.06 -15.61
CA ASP A 104 14.59 8.87 -16.32
C ASP A 104 13.72 8.54 -17.55
N LEU A 105 12.38 8.45 -17.39
CA LEU A 105 11.47 8.11 -18.50
C LEU A 105 11.40 9.18 -19.59
N PRO A 106 11.35 10.51 -19.26
CA PRO A 106 11.48 11.56 -20.29
C PRO A 106 12.77 11.44 -21.09
N ASP A 107 13.89 11.23 -20.41
CA ASP A 107 15.22 11.10 -21.02
C ASP A 107 15.30 9.89 -21.95
N ILE A 108 14.77 8.75 -21.52
CA ILE A 108 14.67 7.54 -22.31
C ILE A 108 13.80 7.78 -23.56
N ARG A 109 12.60 8.35 -23.41
CA ARG A 109 11.68 8.61 -24.53
C ARG A 109 12.28 9.55 -25.56
N GLU A 110 12.97 10.60 -25.12
CA GLU A 110 13.55 11.59 -26.02
C GLU A 110 14.76 11.07 -26.82
N HIS A 111 15.57 10.19 -26.20
CA HIS A 111 16.89 9.85 -26.74
C HIS A 111 17.04 8.40 -27.23
N SER A 112 16.10 7.49 -26.90
CA SER A 112 16.23 6.07 -27.28
C SER A 112 15.55 5.70 -28.59
N GLY A 113 14.64 6.56 -29.09
CA GLY A 113 13.78 6.22 -30.22
C GLY A 113 12.65 5.24 -29.91
N VAL A 114 12.48 4.83 -28.63
CA VAL A 114 11.33 4.04 -28.19
C VAL A 114 10.18 4.99 -27.89
N ASP A 115 9.07 4.81 -28.58
CA ASP A 115 7.84 5.57 -28.34
C ASP A 115 6.99 4.85 -27.30
N PHE A 116 6.68 5.51 -26.21
CA PHE A 116 5.81 5.02 -25.13
C PHE A 116 5.21 6.18 -24.33
N SER A 117 4.02 5.94 -23.80
CA SER A 117 3.33 6.83 -22.88
C SER A 117 3.49 6.35 -21.42
N TYR A 118 3.51 7.28 -20.48
CA TYR A 118 3.64 6.92 -19.05
C TYR A 118 2.89 7.89 -18.16
N THR A 119 2.54 7.41 -16.95
CA THR A 119 1.90 8.21 -15.90
C THR A 119 2.38 7.77 -14.50
N LEU A 120 2.16 8.64 -13.52
CA LEU A 120 2.38 8.34 -12.10
C LEU A 120 1.06 7.96 -11.44
N ALA A 121 1.00 6.76 -10.88
CA ALA A 121 -0.14 6.31 -10.08
C ALA A 121 0.12 6.51 -8.59
N LYS A 122 -0.75 7.28 -7.94
CA LYS A 122 -0.72 7.57 -6.50
C LYS A 122 -1.97 7.05 -5.81
N GLY A 123 -1.85 6.76 -4.51
CA GLY A 123 -2.98 6.40 -3.67
C GLY A 123 -3.98 7.55 -3.54
N ARG A 124 -5.26 7.22 -3.34
CA ARG A 124 -6.38 8.17 -3.27
C ARG A 124 -6.16 9.28 -2.24
N ARG A 125 -5.58 9.00 -1.10
CA ARG A 125 -5.25 9.98 -0.03
C ARG A 125 -4.24 11.06 -0.46
N ARG A 126 -3.64 10.96 -1.66
CA ARG A 126 -2.78 12.00 -2.23
C ARG A 126 -3.55 13.06 -3.00
N TYR A 127 -4.84 12.83 -3.27
CA TYR A 127 -5.71 13.74 -4.01
C TYR A 127 -6.74 14.39 -3.11
N LEU A 128 -7.03 15.67 -3.39
CA LEU A 128 -8.10 16.39 -2.74
C LEU A 128 -9.46 15.74 -3.05
N CYS A 129 -10.27 15.57 -2.03
CA CYS A 129 -11.67 15.19 -2.14
C CYS A 129 -12.56 16.44 -2.16
N LEU A 130 -13.18 16.72 -3.31
CA LEU A 130 -14.05 17.90 -3.47
C LEU A 130 -15.28 17.82 -2.56
N SER A 131 -15.88 16.66 -2.41
CA SER A 131 -17.03 16.46 -1.51
C SER A 131 -16.70 16.81 -0.06
N ARG A 132 -15.53 16.40 0.45
CA ARG A 132 -15.09 16.75 1.81
C ARG A 132 -14.73 18.21 1.96
N LEU A 133 -14.06 18.79 0.94
CA LEU A 133 -13.74 20.22 0.94
C LEU A 133 -15.01 21.08 0.99
N ASP A 134 -16.01 20.76 0.18
CA ASP A 134 -17.28 21.47 0.14
C ASP A 134 -18.03 21.38 1.48
N SER A 135 -18.07 20.18 2.09
CA SER A 135 -18.68 19.98 3.39
C SER A 135 -18.02 20.80 4.50
N LEU A 136 -16.68 20.92 4.47
CA LEU A 136 -15.94 21.73 5.45
C LEU A 136 -16.14 23.24 5.26
N LEU A 137 -16.30 23.70 4.02
CA LEU A 137 -16.49 25.12 3.71
C LEU A 137 -17.93 25.59 3.92
N GLN A 138 -18.92 24.68 3.88
CA GLN A 138 -20.34 25.03 4.07
C GLN A 138 -20.78 25.10 5.54
N ASP A 139 -19.86 24.90 6.50
CA ASP A 139 -20.14 24.89 7.95
C ASP A 139 -21.28 23.93 8.37
N VAL A 140 -21.55 22.93 7.52
CA VAL A 140 -22.48 21.85 7.83
C VAL A 140 -21.78 20.91 8.79
N GLN A 141 -22.37 20.65 9.97
CA GLN A 141 -21.95 19.57 10.86
C GLN A 141 -22.08 18.24 10.11
N SER A 142 -21.08 17.94 9.32
CA SER A 142 -21.05 16.68 8.60
C SER A 142 -20.79 15.55 9.58
N PRO A 143 -21.59 14.46 9.57
CA PRO A 143 -21.37 13.28 10.39
C PRO A 143 -19.97 12.68 10.19
N ASN A 144 -19.34 12.98 9.07
CA ASN A 144 -17.99 12.51 8.71
C ASN A 144 -16.83 13.08 9.55
N GLN A 145 -17.06 14.11 10.38
CA GLN A 145 -16.00 14.73 11.18
C GLN A 145 -15.54 13.87 12.38
N SER A 146 -16.29 12.83 12.75
CA SER A 146 -16.10 12.09 14.00
C SER A 146 -15.42 10.74 13.85
N LEU A 147 -15.20 10.23 12.64
CA LEU A 147 -14.72 8.86 12.43
C LEU A 147 -13.26 8.83 12.00
N ALA A 148 -12.37 8.94 12.97
CA ALA A 148 -10.97 8.58 12.79
C ALA A 148 -10.76 7.09 13.05
N PHE A 149 -9.95 6.43 12.23
CA PHE A 149 -9.62 5.01 12.41
C PHE A 149 -8.74 4.78 13.65
N TYR A 150 -7.92 5.77 14.05
CA TYR A 150 -7.02 5.77 15.20
C TYR A 150 -6.88 7.18 15.77
N ASP A 151 -6.39 7.33 16.99
CA ASP A 151 -6.15 8.63 17.63
C ASP A 151 -5.24 9.55 16.79
N ASP A 152 -4.30 8.98 16.05
CA ASP A 152 -3.44 9.71 15.10
C ASP A 152 -4.21 10.26 13.88
N GLU A 153 -5.45 9.82 13.66
CA GLU A 153 -6.35 10.24 12.58
C GLU A 153 -7.55 11.06 13.10
N MET A 154 -7.65 11.33 14.41
CA MET A 154 -8.66 12.22 15.00
C MET A 154 -8.28 13.68 14.76
N TYR A 155 -8.32 14.07 13.49
CA TYR A 155 -8.18 15.48 13.12
C TYR A 155 -9.54 16.16 13.20
N GLN A 156 -9.76 16.93 14.26
CA GLN A 156 -10.83 17.92 14.27
C GLN A 156 -10.45 19.01 13.27
N SER A 157 -11.40 19.43 12.43
CA SER A 157 -11.20 20.60 11.57
C SER A 157 -10.91 21.79 12.47
N ASP A 158 -9.65 22.20 12.51
CA ASP A 158 -9.25 23.40 13.22
C ASP A 158 -9.67 24.59 12.35
N GLU A 159 -10.43 25.52 12.91
CA GLU A 159 -10.80 26.79 12.26
C GLU A 159 -9.57 27.52 11.68
N SER A 160 -8.37 27.23 12.20
CA SER A 160 -7.11 27.77 11.68
C SER A 160 -6.81 27.39 10.22
N TYR A 161 -7.38 26.29 9.69
CA TYR A 161 -7.14 25.82 8.31
C TYR A 161 -8.17 26.30 7.30
N GLN A 162 -9.22 27.02 7.72
CA GLN A 162 -10.27 27.52 6.81
C GLN A 162 -9.70 28.35 5.66
N ALA A 163 -8.76 29.24 5.96
CA ALA A 163 -8.10 30.07 4.95
C ALA A 163 -7.30 29.24 3.92
N LEU A 164 -6.72 28.11 4.35
CA LEU A 164 -6.04 27.15 3.46
C LEU A 164 -7.04 26.47 2.52
N TYR A 165 -8.19 26.03 3.04
CA TYR A 165 -9.23 25.37 2.24
C TYR A 165 -9.86 26.32 1.21
N GLU A 166 -10.10 27.57 1.57
CA GLU A 166 -10.55 28.61 0.63
C GLU A 166 -9.51 28.89 -0.47
N LEU A 167 -8.22 28.87 -0.10
CA LEU A 167 -7.12 29.02 -1.06
C LEU A 167 -7.04 27.81 -2.01
N MET A 168 -7.22 26.58 -1.50
CA MET A 168 -7.29 25.37 -2.31
C MET A 168 -8.39 25.49 -3.37
N LEU A 169 -9.61 25.85 -2.95
CA LEU A 169 -10.75 26.06 -3.86
C LEU A 169 -10.46 27.14 -4.91
N THR A 170 -9.85 28.26 -4.49
CA THR A 170 -9.48 29.36 -5.39
C THR A 170 -8.47 28.92 -6.46
N LYS A 171 -7.41 28.20 -6.06
CA LYS A 171 -6.39 27.69 -7.00
C LYS A 171 -6.97 26.67 -7.98
N LEU A 172 -7.86 25.79 -7.50
CA LEU A 172 -8.57 24.84 -8.36
C LEU A 172 -9.44 25.57 -9.41
N GLY A 173 -10.20 26.56 -8.98
CA GLY A 173 -11.06 27.35 -9.87
C GLY A 173 -10.30 28.13 -10.95
N ARG A 174 -9.03 28.46 -10.69
CA ARG A 174 -8.13 29.12 -11.65
C ARG A 174 -7.34 28.14 -12.52
N GLY A 175 -7.33 26.83 -12.18
CA GLY A 175 -6.48 25.85 -12.81
C GLY A 175 -4.99 25.94 -12.43
N ASP A 176 -4.69 26.64 -11.33
CA ASP A 176 -3.33 26.83 -10.83
C ASP A 176 -2.82 25.61 -10.02
N TRP A 177 -3.69 24.64 -9.75
CA TRP A 177 -3.38 23.40 -9.04
C TRP A 177 -4.29 22.27 -9.53
N ASP A 178 -3.77 21.05 -9.54
CA ASP A 178 -4.43 19.84 -10.06
C ASP A 178 -5.06 18.96 -8.97
N GLY A 179 -5.13 19.42 -7.74
CA GLY A 179 -5.68 18.66 -6.61
C GLY A 179 -4.74 17.58 -6.05
N ASP A 180 -3.54 17.41 -6.58
CA ASP A 180 -2.52 16.52 -6.02
C ASP A 180 -1.75 17.22 -4.91
N ARG A 181 -1.68 16.61 -3.71
CA ARG A 181 -0.97 17.14 -2.54
C ARG A 181 0.48 17.47 -2.85
N ASP A 182 1.16 16.61 -3.62
CA ASP A 182 2.59 16.75 -3.91
C ASP A 182 2.88 17.92 -4.84
N ASN A 183 1.89 18.39 -5.61
CA ASN A 183 1.98 19.54 -6.50
C ASN A 183 1.58 20.86 -5.82
N TRP A 184 1.27 20.84 -4.51
CA TRP A 184 1.05 22.08 -3.75
C TRP A 184 2.39 22.78 -3.51
N SER A 185 2.38 24.14 -3.53
CA SER A 185 3.62 24.94 -3.46
C SER A 185 4.40 24.82 -2.15
N ASP A 186 3.70 24.50 -1.07
CA ASP A 186 4.26 24.38 0.27
C ASP A 186 3.90 23.03 0.89
N GLU A 187 4.61 22.62 1.93
CA GLU A 187 4.27 21.39 2.64
C GLU A 187 2.95 21.58 3.39
N ILE A 188 1.96 20.71 3.12
CA ILE A 188 0.69 20.68 3.84
C ILE A 188 0.82 19.71 5.01
N ALA A 189 0.59 20.20 6.23
CA ALA A 189 0.58 19.38 7.42
C ALA A 189 -0.50 18.27 7.32
N ASN A 190 -0.27 17.14 7.96
CA ASN A 190 -1.20 16.01 7.88
C ASN A 190 -2.58 16.32 8.46
N ASP A 191 -2.62 17.04 9.58
CA ASP A 191 -3.84 17.50 10.23
C ASP A 191 -4.69 18.43 9.36
N ALA A 192 -4.05 19.23 8.50
CA ALA A 192 -4.74 20.04 7.49
C ALA A 192 -5.17 19.25 6.25
N TRP A 193 -4.46 18.17 5.90
CA TRP A 193 -4.72 17.42 4.68
C TRP A 193 -5.76 16.31 4.84
N PHE A 194 -5.71 15.54 5.92
CA PHE A 194 -6.60 14.40 6.11
C PHE A 194 -8.09 14.75 6.08
N PRO A 195 -8.54 15.89 6.64
CA PRO A 195 -9.96 16.28 6.56
C PRO A 195 -10.48 16.47 5.14
N VAL A 196 -9.63 16.90 4.21
CA VAL A 196 -9.98 17.15 2.79
C VAL A 196 -9.55 16.03 1.84
N SER A 197 -9.07 14.89 2.35
CA SER A 197 -8.73 13.70 1.58
C SER A 197 -9.66 12.53 1.91
N THR A 198 -9.63 11.47 1.12
CA THR A 198 -10.47 10.28 1.35
C THR A 198 -9.72 9.01 0.97
N ASP A 199 -10.16 7.87 1.45
CA ASP A 199 -9.65 6.55 1.06
C ASP A 199 -10.67 5.77 0.20
N HIS A 200 -10.40 4.48 -0.04
CA HIS A 200 -11.25 3.65 -0.88
C HIS A 200 -12.56 3.27 -0.18
N VAL A 201 -12.57 3.21 1.15
CA VAL A 201 -13.73 2.85 1.97
C VAL A 201 -14.74 3.99 2.03
N GLN A 202 -14.24 5.20 2.26
CA GLN A 202 -15.06 6.38 2.46
C GLN A 202 -15.47 7.10 1.16
N CYS A 203 -15.07 6.59 0.00
CA CYS A 203 -15.37 7.21 -1.28
C CYS A 203 -16.56 6.53 -1.96
N THR A 204 -17.64 7.26 -2.18
CA THR A 204 -18.85 6.81 -2.88
C THR A 204 -18.66 6.51 -4.38
N GLY A 205 -17.45 6.67 -4.89
CA GLY A 205 -17.14 6.26 -6.26
C GLY A 205 -17.93 7.03 -7.31
N ARG A 206 -18.56 6.28 -8.22
CA ARG A 206 -19.36 6.84 -9.33
C ARG A 206 -20.64 7.53 -8.86
N GLN A 207 -21.08 7.26 -7.64
CA GLN A 207 -22.28 7.85 -7.07
C GLN A 207 -22.02 9.26 -6.52
N CYS A 208 -20.74 9.67 -6.34
CA CYS A 208 -20.35 10.99 -5.85
C CYS A 208 -20.78 12.09 -6.84
N SER A 209 -21.43 13.16 -6.34
CA SER A 209 -21.81 14.35 -7.11
C SER A 209 -20.63 15.04 -7.79
N HIS A 210 -19.43 14.92 -7.21
CA HIS A 210 -18.19 15.46 -7.76
C HIS A 210 -17.40 14.48 -8.66
N TYR A 211 -17.95 13.31 -9.00
CA TYR A 211 -17.22 12.25 -9.71
C TYR A 211 -16.55 12.73 -11.00
N GLU A 212 -17.27 13.47 -11.85
CA GLU A 212 -16.74 13.95 -13.13
C GLU A 212 -15.60 14.96 -12.97
N ASN A 213 -15.58 15.69 -11.85
CA ASN A 213 -14.54 16.67 -11.52
C ASN A 213 -13.45 16.12 -10.63
N CYS A 214 -13.60 14.89 -10.13
CA CYS A 214 -12.70 14.28 -9.17
C CYS A 214 -11.29 14.11 -9.73
N TYR A 215 -10.31 14.70 -9.06
CA TYR A 215 -8.90 14.65 -9.48
C TYR A 215 -8.31 13.24 -9.43
N PHE A 216 -8.71 12.46 -8.44
CA PHE A 216 -8.31 11.06 -8.35
C PHE A 216 -8.83 10.24 -9.54
N TYR A 217 -10.11 10.35 -9.89
CA TYR A 217 -10.67 9.59 -11.00
C TYR A 217 -10.13 10.04 -12.36
N LYS A 218 -9.87 11.35 -12.54
CA LYS A 218 -9.17 11.86 -13.73
C LYS A 218 -7.76 11.28 -13.87
N ALA A 219 -7.00 11.23 -12.78
CA ALA A 219 -5.67 10.61 -12.77
C ALA A 219 -5.77 9.10 -13.05
N ARG A 220 -6.79 8.42 -12.50
CA ARG A 220 -7.00 7.00 -12.67
C ARG A 220 -7.38 6.61 -14.10
N GLU A 221 -8.20 7.40 -14.80
CA GLU A 221 -8.51 7.15 -16.20
C GLU A 221 -7.27 7.14 -17.10
N GLN A 222 -6.24 7.90 -16.76
CA GLN A 222 -4.98 7.92 -17.50
C GLN A 222 -4.21 6.61 -17.36
N ILE A 223 -4.31 5.93 -16.21
CA ILE A 223 -3.58 4.67 -15.94
C ILE A 223 -3.89 3.61 -17.02
N HIS A 224 -5.14 3.50 -17.47
CA HIS A 224 -5.55 2.52 -18.47
C HIS A 224 -5.28 2.95 -19.92
N ARG A 225 -4.70 4.14 -20.15
CA ARG A 225 -4.43 4.71 -21.47
C ARG A 225 -2.96 4.80 -21.81
N VAL A 226 -2.09 4.41 -20.88
CA VAL A 226 -0.63 4.53 -21.03
C VAL A 226 0.05 3.16 -21.07
N ASP A 227 1.23 3.11 -21.66
CA ASP A 227 2.03 1.89 -21.77
C ASP A 227 2.78 1.56 -20.47
N CYS A 228 3.14 2.60 -19.69
CA CYS A 228 3.96 2.46 -18.49
C CYS A 228 3.39 3.27 -17.32
N ILE A 229 3.23 2.62 -16.17
CA ILE A 229 2.71 3.21 -14.95
C ILE A 229 3.82 3.16 -13.90
N VAL A 230 4.13 4.30 -13.30
CA VAL A 230 5.08 4.36 -12.16
C VAL A 230 4.27 4.45 -10.88
N THR A 231 4.66 3.69 -9.87
CA THR A 231 3.96 3.66 -8.57
C THR A 231 4.91 3.24 -7.45
N ASN A 232 4.40 3.08 -6.21
CA ASN A 232 5.15 2.50 -5.10
C ASN A 232 4.72 1.05 -4.80
N HIS A 233 5.55 0.35 -4.01
CA HIS A 233 5.25 -1.02 -3.61
C HIS A 233 3.94 -1.13 -2.81
N ASP A 234 3.61 -0.11 -2.01
CA ASP A 234 2.40 -0.11 -1.20
C ASP A 234 1.13 -0.11 -2.07
N LEU A 235 1.10 0.68 -3.16
CA LEU A 235 -0.06 0.70 -4.06
C LEU A 235 -0.21 -0.62 -4.81
N VAL A 236 0.91 -1.25 -5.25
CA VAL A 236 0.87 -2.58 -5.87
C VAL A 236 0.32 -3.61 -4.88
N MET A 237 0.82 -3.61 -3.63
CA MET A 237 0.32 -4.54 -2.61
C MET A 237 -1.16 -4.33 -2.31
N SER A 238 -1.60 -3.07 -2.19
CA SER A 238 -3.02 -2.74 -1.97
C SER A 238 -3.91 -3.21 -3.12
N ASP A 239 -3.47 -3.02 -4.37
CA ASP A 239 -4.21 -3.48 -5.56
C ASP A 239 -4.33 -5.01 -5.60
N LEU A 240 -3.22 -5.72 -5.33
CA LEU A 240 -3.19 -7.18 -5.28
C LEU A 240 -4.09 -7.76 -4.18
N MET A 241 -4.17 -7.09 -3.01
CA MET A 241 -5.08 -7.50 -1.93
C MET A 241 -6.56 -7.31 -2.28
N MET A 242 -6.89 -6.36 -3.15
CA MET A 242 -8.24 -6.19 -3.70
C MET A 242 -8.53 -7.16 -4.87
N GLY A 243 -7.66 -8.11 -5.13
CA GLY A 243 -7.78 -9.11 -6.19
C GLY A 243 -6.92 -8.82 -7.42
N GLY A 244 -6.29 -7.65 -7.51
CA GLY A 244 -5.57 -7.15 -8.68
C GLY A 244 -6.51 -6.58 -9.75
N GLY A 245 -6.06 -5.58 -10.50
CA GLY A 245 -6.86 -4.92 -11.54
C GLY A 245 -7.81 -3.84 -11.02
N ALA A 246 -7.88 -3.64 -9.70
CA ALA A 246 -8.77 -2.65 -9.10
C ALA A 246 -8.27 -1.20 -9.29
N VAL A 247 -6.98 -0.98 -9.24
CA VAL A 247 -6.30 0.33 -9.41
C VAL A 247 -5.35 0.30 -10.60
N LEU A 248 -4.55 -0.75 -10.70
CA LEU A 248 -3.58 -1.00 -11.77
C LEU A 248 -4.20 -1.94 -12.83
N PRO A 249 -3.59 -2.11 -13.99
CA PRO A 249 -4.04 -3.13 -14.94
C PRO A 249 -3.96 -4.54 -14.32
N GLU A 250 -4.77 -5.46 -14.84
CA GLU A 250 -4.81 -6.86 -14.37
C GLU A 250 -3.40 -7.47 -14.33
N PRO A 251 -3.06 -8.24 -13.30
CA PRO A 251 -1.75 -8.86 -13.20
C PRO A 251 -1.37 -9.71 -14.43
N GLU A 252 -2.34 -10.40 -15.02
CA GLU A 252 -2.19 -11.25 -16.20
C GLU A 252 -1.81 -10.46 -17.46
N ASP A 253 -2.09 -9.16 -17.47
CA ASP A 253 -1.77 -8.24 -18.57
C ASP A 253 -0.61 -7.29 -18.23
N THR A 254 0.08 -7.54 -17.11
CA THR A 254 1.07 -6.62 -16.57
C THR A 254 2.46 -7.26 -16.45
N ILE A 255 3.47 -6.54 -16.91
CA ILE A 255 4.88 -6.78 -16.57
C ILE A 255 5.27 -5.85 -15.44
N TYR A 256 5.51 -6.42 -14.26
CA TYR A 256 5.93 -5.65 -13.10
C TYR A 256 7.45 -5.47 -13.07
N ILE A 257 7.90 -4.29 -12.67
CA ILE A 257 9.30 -3.99 -12.36
C ILE A 257 9.35 -3.49 -10.92
N PHE A 258 9.94 -4.28 -10.02
CA PHE A 258 10.17 -3.91 -8.63
C PHE A 258 11.59 -3.37 -8.48
N ASP A 259 11.74 -2.05 -8.52
CA ASP A 259 13.01 -1.38 -8.23
C ASP A 259 13.15 -1.18 -6.72
N GLU A 260 14.35 -1.36 -6.19
CA GLU A 260 14.61 -1.54 -4.76
C GLU A 260 13.76 -2.68 -4.16
N GLY A 261 13.64 -3.79 -4.91
CA GLY A 261 12.82 -4.95 -4.59
C GLY A 261 13.18 -5.68 -3.30
N HIS A 262 14.30 -5.32 -2.65
CA HIS A 262 14.65 -5.82 -1.32
C HIS A 262 13.62 -5.40 -0.25
N HIS A 263 12.85 -4.33 -0.49
CA HIS A 263 11.76 -3.90 0.39
C HIS A 263 10.46 -4.69 0.20
N LEU A 264 10.29 -5.38 -0.93
CA LEU A 264 9.04 -6.04 -1.28
C LEU A 264 8.51 -7.02 -0.22
N PRO A 265 9.35 -7.91 0.38
CA PRO A 265 8.86 -8.81 1.43
C PRO A 265 8.36 -8.08 2.68
N ASP A 266 9.06 -7.01 3.11
CA ASP A 266 8.67 -6.25 4.29
C ASP A 266 7.39 -5.44 4.04
N LYS A 267 7.24 -4.87 2.85
CA LYS A 267 6.01 -4.21 2.43
C LYS A 267 4.83 -5.17 2.40
N ALA A 268 5.01 -6.35 1.83
CA ALA A 268 3.98 -7.39 1.83
C ALA A 268 3.60 -7.82 3.27
N ILE A 269 4.58 -8.06 4.15
CA ILE A 269 4.32 -8.39 5.55
C ILE A 269 3.48 -7.31 6.23
N ASN A 270 3.81 -6.03 6.02
CA ASN A 270 3.07 -4.91 6.61
C ASN A 270 1.63 -4.82 6.10
N HIS A 271 1.40 -5.10 4.81
CA HIS A 271 0.05 -5.11 4.23
C HIS A 271 -0.81 -6.29 4.72
N PHE A 272 -0.21 -7.44 5.03
CA PHE A 272 -0.92 -8.60 5.56
C PHE A 272 -0.99 -8.60 7.10
N ALA A 273 -0.40 -7.61 7.77
CA ALA A 273 -0.47 -7.48 9.22
C ALA A 273 -1.81 -6.88 9.66
N SER A 274 -2.34 -7.37 10.76
CA SER A 274 -3.52 -6.82 11.44
C SER A 274 -3.09 -6.21 12.77
N PHE A 275 -3.67 -5.09 13.14
CA PHE A 275 -3.44 -4.49 14.44
C PHE A 275 -4.68 -3.75 14.94
N LEU A 276 -4.75 -3.54 16.26
CA LEU A 276 -5.84 -2.86 16.94
C LEU A 276 -5.33 -2.15 18.18
N GLN A 277 -5.75 -0.91 18.37
CA GLN A 277 -5.57 -0.12 19.58
C GLN A 277 -6.86 -0.19 20.40
N ILE A 278 -6.79 -0.67 21.63
CA ILE A 278 -7.97 -1.01 22.41
C ILE A 278 -8.75 0.24 22.83
N ARG A 279 -8.09 1.26 23.41
CA ARG A 279 -8.75 2.50 23.84
C ARG A 279 -9.32 3.29 22.68
N SER A 280 -8.56 3.40 21.60
CA SER A 280 -9.05 4.03 20.36
C SER A 280 -10.27 3.31 19.79
N THR A 281 -10.31 1.97 19.88
CA THR A 281 -11.47 1.19 19.44
C THR A 281 -12.67 1.39 20.36
N GLN A 282 -12.47 1.49 21.66
CA GLN A 282 -13.54 1.82 22.60
C GLN A 282 -14.12 3.20 22.31
N GLY A 283 -13.28 4.24 22.12
CA GLY A 283 -13.74 5.58 21.77
C GLY A 283 -14.53 5.63 20.47
N TRP A 284 -14.15 4.81 19.48
CA TRP A 284 -14.93 4.66 18.25
C TRP A 284 -16.29 3.99 18.50
N LEU A 285 -16.34 2.89 19.25
CA LEU A 285 -17.57 2.19 19.57
C LEU A 285 -18.58 3.09 20.31
N GLU A 286 -18.12 3.96 21.20
CA GLU A 286 -18.95 4.93 21.92
C GLU A 286 -19.68 5.91 21.00
N GLN A 287 -19.14 6.19 19.81
CA GLN A 287 -19.73 7.13 18.85
C GLN A 287 -20.84 6.49 18.01
N ILE A 288 -20.80 5.17 17.79
CA ILE A 288 -21.74 4.46 16.89
C ILE A 288 -23.21 4.71 17.24
N PRO A 289 -23.67 4.59 18.50
CA PRO A 289 -25.07 4.83 18.83
C PRO A 289 -25.54 6.23 18.46
N GLY A 290 -24.73 7.26 18.76
CA GLY A 290 -25.05 8.66 18.43
C GLY A 290 -25.20 8.88 16.92
N ILE A 291 -24.29 8.31 16.12
CA ILE A 291 -24.32 8.38 14.67
C ILE A 291 -25.56 7.70 14.10
N LEU A 292 -25.88 6.49 14.58
CA LEU A 292 -27.04 5.75 14.10
C LEU A 292 -28.37 6.42 14.51
N HIS A 293 -28.42 7.08 15.68
CA HIS A 293 -29.58 7.90 16.07
C HIS A 293 -29.77 9.11 15.14
N GLN A 294 -28.71 9.82 14.79
CA GLN A 294 -28.77 10.94 13.84
C GLN A 294 -29.23 10.48 12.46
N LEU A 295 -28.67 9.38 11.97
CA LEU A 295 -29.08 8.77 10.69
C LEU A 295 -30.58 8.43 10.69
N ASN A 296 -31.08 7.82 11.77
CA ASN A 296 -32.48 7.44 11.89
C ASN A 296 -33.43 8.66 12.05
N GLU A 297 -32.98 9.76 12.68
CA GLU A 297 -33.74 11.00 12.76
C GLU A 297 -33.89 11.66 11.39
N GLU A 298 -32.84 11.67 10.58
CA GLU A 298 -32.81 12.31 9.27
C GLU A 298 -33.65 11.57 8.24
N PHE A 299 -33.53 10.24 8.17
CA PHE A 299 -34.20 9.44 7.14
C PHE A 299 -35.53 8.82 7.60
N GLY A 300 -35.91 8.96 8.85
CA GLY A 300 -37.14 8.42 9.45
C GLY A 300 -37.31 6.94 9.10
N ASN A 301 -37.46 6.05 9.98
CA ASN A 301 -37.72 4.61 9.74
C ASN A 301 -37.18 4.05 8.40
N MET A 302 -35.90 4.13 8.14
CA MET A 302 -35.27 3.34 7.08
C MET A 302 -35.57 1.87 7.35
N GLY A 303 -36.77 1.46 6.97
CA GLY A 303 -37.38 0.13 7.06
C GLY A 303 -36.78 -0.79 8.09
N SER A 304 -37.04 -0.56 9.41
CA SER A 304 -36.64 -1.45 10.51
C SER A 304 -35.13 -1.47 10.90
N LEU A 305 -34.44 -0.34 10.92
CA LEU A 305 -33.17 -0.26 11.64
C LEU A 305 -33.45 -0.60 13.12
N ASN A 306 -32.96 -1.76 13.55
CA ASN A 306 -33.10 -2.14 14.97
C ASN A 306 -31.93 -1.52 15.76
N ILE A 307 -32.00 -0.20 16.03
CA ILE A 307 -30.97 0.56 16.77
C ILE A 307 -30.65 -0.14 18.09
N ALA A 308 -31.63 -0.66 18.81
CA ALA A 308 -31.41 -1.38 20.05
C ALA A 308 -30.47 -2.60 19.87
N SER A 309 -30.46 -3.24 18.72
CA SER A 309 -29.54 -4.34 18.42
C SER A 309 -28.11 -3.87 18.20
N PHE A 310 -27.90 -2.66 17.67
CA PHE A 310 -26.58 -2.04 17.57
C PHE A 310 -26.08 -1.63 18.96
N ASP A 311 -26.92 -1.01 19.78
CA ASP A 311 -26.58 -0.62 21.15
C ASP A 311 -26.14 -1.84 21.97
N ASP A 312 -26.88 -2.95 21.88
CA ASP A 312 -26.51 -4.20 22.53
C ASP A 312 -25.16 -4.75 22.05
N SER A 313 -24.90 -4.69 20.74
CA SER A 313 -23.61 -5.13 20.16
C SER A 313 -22.46 -4.26 20.64
N VAL A 314 -22.63 -2.94 20.68
CA VAL A 314 -21.63 -1.99 21.17
C VAL A 314 -21.33 -2.22 22.65
N VAL A 315 -22.36 -2.33 23.49
CA VAL A 315 -22.19 -2.56 24.94
C VAL A 315 -21.45 -3.87 25.20
N ASN A 316 -21.81 -4.95 24.50
CA ASN A 316 -21.13 -6.23 24.61
C ASN A 316 -19.66 -6.13 24.22
N LEU A 317 -19.35 -5.48 23.09
CA LEU A 317 -17.97 -5.29 22.64
C LEU A 317 -17.15 -4.45 23.62
N MET A 318 -17.70 -3.35 24.13
CA MET A 318 -17.05 -2.50 25.14
C MET A 318 -16.65 -3.31 26.37
N GLN A 319 -17.58 -4.13 26.89
CA GLN A 319 -17.30 -5.00 28.01
C GLN A 319 -16.17 -6.00 27.70
N ARG A 320 -16.18 -6.62 26.51
CA ARG A 320 -15.12 -7.57 26.11
C ARG A 320 -13.76 -6.91 25.91
N LEU A 321 -13.72 -5.67 25.43
CA LEU A 321 -12.47 -4.92 25.31
C LEU A 321 -11.87 -4.56 26.68
N GLU A 322 -12.69 -4.29 27.71
CA GLU A 322 -12.20 -4.17 29.08
C GLU A 322 -11.60 -5.50 29.61
N GLU A 323 -12.22 -6.64 29.26
CA GLU A 323 -11.64 -7.96 29.60
C GLU A 323 -10.28 -8.18 28.93
N VAL A 324 -10.05 -7.64 27.70
CA VAL A 324 -8.74 -7.67 27.04
C VAL A 324 -7.72 -6.91 27.87
N ILE A 325 -8.03 -5.69 28.31
CA ILE A 325 -7.10 -4.89 29.11
C ILE A 325 -6.71 -5.67 30.38
N ILE A 326 -7.69 -6.20 31.11
CA ILE A 326 -7.44 -6.95 32.34
C ILE A 326 -6.59 -8.20 32.08
N LEU A 327 -6.85 -8.92 30.99
CA LEU A 327 -6.16 -10.18 30.69
C LEU A 327 -4.73 -9.97 30.18
N PHE A 328 -4.48 -8.88 29.45
CA PHE A 328 -3.17 -8.64 28.83
C PHE A 328 -2.26 -7.75 29.68
N GLU A 329 -2.79 -6.93 30.63
CA GLU A 329 -1.99 -6.05 31.47
C GLU A 329 -0.87 -6.78 32.27
N PRO A 330 -1.07 -7.99 32.81
CA PRO A 330 0.00 -8.71 33.50
C PRO A 330 1.23 -9.02 32.62
N LEU A 331 1.06 -9.06 31.29
CA LEU A 331 2.15 -9.30 30.35
C LEU A 331 3.13 -8.12 30.26
N ARG A 332 2.75 -6.93 30.76
CA ARG A 332 3.61 -5.74 30.83
C ARG A 332 4.87 -5.99 31.65
N GLU A 333 4.79 -6.79 32.69
CA GLU A 333 5.97 -7.16 33.55
C GLU A 333 7.05 -7.92 32.75
N PHE A 334 6.68 -8.57 31.65
CA PHE A 334 7.56 -9.36 30.79
C PHE A 334 7.88 -8.67 29.47
N ALA A 335 7.39 -7.43 29.29
CA ALA A 335 7.58 -6.68 28.05
C ALA A 335 8.99 -6.06 27.98
N GLU A 336 9.54 -5.99 26.79
CA GLU A 336 10.84 -5.39 26.48
C GLU A 336 10.65 -4.04 25.77
N GLY A 337 11.44 -3.04 26.09
CA GLY A 337 11.37 -1.72 25.43
C GLY A 337 11.78 -0.58 26.36
N ASN A 338 11.33 0.62 26.05
CA ASN A 338 11.50 1.82 26.86
C ASN A 338 10.17 2.17 27.55
N ASP A 339 10.19 3.18 28.43
CA ASP A 339 9.01 3.55 29.24
C ASP A 339 7.80 4.00 28.41
N THR A 340 8.00 4.39 27.15
CA THR A 340 6.94 4.88 26.25
C THR A 340 6.41 3.86 25.25
N ASP A 341 7.18 2.78 24.97
CA ASP A 341 6.77 1.70 24.06
C ASP A 341 7.39 0.37 24.50
N MET A 342 6.64 -0.39 25.30
CA MET A 342 7.02 -1.71 25.78
C MET A 342 6.31 -2.78 24.95
N ARG A 343 7.02 -3.83 24.56
CA ARG A 343 6.50 -4.90 23.71
C ARG A 343 6.66 -6.26 24.35
N TYR A 344 5.55 -6.98 24.49
CA TYR A 344 5.55 -8.41 24.79
C TYR A 344 5.28 -9.22 23.53
N ARG A 345 6.19 -10.12 23.17
CA ARG A 345 6.04 -11.04 22.06
C ARG A 345 5.64 -12.41 22.56
N PHE A 346 4.54 -12.94 22.05
CA PHE A 346 4.12 -14.30 22.38
C PHE A 346 5.14 -15.33 21.87
N PRO A 347 5.70 -16.19 22.76
CA PRO A 347 6.68 -17.20 22.36
C PRO A 347 6.13 -18.11 21.26
N GLY A 348 6.85 -18.23 20.13
CA GLY A 348 6.39 -18.96 18.96
C GLY A 348 5.09 -18.43 18.34
N GLY A 349 4.69 -17.20 18.67
CA GLY A 349 3.42 -16.62 18.25
C GLY A 349 2.19 -17.19 18.96
N GLN A 350 2.35 -18.13 19.89
CA GLN A 350 1.25 -18.87 20.53
C GLN A 350 0.66 -18.09 21.71
N LEU A 351 -0.64 -17.81 21.64
CA LEU A 351 -1.39 -17.27 22.76
C LEU A 351 -1.82 -18.40 23.71
N GLU A 352 -1.87 -18.11 24.99
CA GLU A 352 -2.47 -19.00 25.97
C GLU A 352 -3.98 -19.19 25.72
N LEU A 353 -4.53 -20.29 26.22
CA LEU A 353 -5.93 -20.67 25.96
C LEU A 353 -6.92 -19.55 26.32
N GLY A 354 -6.73 -18.89 27.49
CA GLY A 354 -7.61 -17.78 27.91
C GLY A 354 -7.63 -16.61 26.94
N HIS A 355 -6.47 -16.21 26.41
CA HIS A 355 -6.36 -15.15 25.42
C HIS A 355 -7.04 -15.53 24.08
N ARG A 356 -6.87 -16.78 23.63
CA ARG A 356 -7.52 -17.29 22.39
C ARG A 356 -9.02 -17.40 22.53
N ASP A 357 -9.53 -17.85 23.68
CA ASP A 357 -10.96 -17.96 23.94
C ASP A 357 -11.63 -16.58 23.97
N LEU A 358 -11.00 -15.59 24.59
CA LEU A 358 -11.47 -14.21 24.53
C LEU A 358 -11.44 -13.65 23.10
N ALA A 359 -10.37 -13.89 22.35
CA ALA A 359 -10.29 -13.48 20.94
C ALA A 359 -11.40 -14.12 20.09
N ARG A 360 -11.78 -15.39 20.35
CA ARG A 360 -12.88 -16.07 19.66
C ARG A 360 -14.23 -15.41 19.98
N VAL A 361 -14.46 -15.03 21.22
CA VAL A 361 -15.67 -14.29 21.62
C VAL A 361 -15.72 -12.93 20.92
N LEU A 362 -14.61 -12.19 20.94
CA LEU A 362 -14.49 -10.89 20.27
C LEU A 362 -14.70 -10.99 18.76
N PHE A 363 -14.16 -12.02 18.11
CA PHE A 363 -14.41 -12.29 16.69
C PHE A 363 -15.91 -12.44 16.40
N GLN A 364 -16.65 -13.17 17.24
CA GLN A 364 -18.09 -13.38 17.07
C GLN A 364 -18.90 -12.10 17.32
N GLU A 365 -18.59 -11.36 18.39
CA GLU A 365 -19.30 -10.11 18.71
C GLU A 365 -19.01 -9.01 17.69
N THR A 366 -17.74 -8.88 17.25
CA THR A 366 -17.37 -7.94 16.19
C THR A 366 -18.04 -8.32 14.86
N GLY A 367 -18.11 -9.62 14.55
CA GLY A 367 -18.80 -10.11 13.35
C GLY A 367 -20.31 -9.83 13.36
N ARG A 368 -20.96 -9.78 14.53
CA ARG A 368 -22.37 -9.35 14.64
C ARG A 368 -22.52 -7.87 14.29
N LEU A 369 -21.68 -7.00 14.87
CA LEU A 369 -21.69 -5.57 14.57
C LEU A 369 -21.39 -5.32 13.10
N GLN A 370 -20.36 -5.97 12.55
CA GLN A 370 -19.99 -5.86 11.15
C GLN A 370 -21.14 -6.29 10.22
N GLY A 371 -21.79 -7.41 10.49
CA GLY A 371 -22.94 -7.88 9.69
C GLY A 371 -24.13 -6.92 9.73
N GLN A 372 -24.37 -6.24 10.87
CA GLN A 372 -25.41 -5.20 10.97
C GLN A 372 -25.04 -3.96 10.15
N LEU A 373 -23.78 -3.53 10.22
CA LEU A 373 -23.26 -2.38 9.46
C LEU A 373 -23.26 -2.65 7.96
N ALA A 374 -22.88 -3.85 7.51
CA ALA A 374 -22.93 -4.25 6.10
C ALA A 374 -24.36 -4.19 5.54
N ILE A 375 -25.34 -4.73 6.27
CA ILE A 375 -26.75 -4.63 5.86
C ILE A 375 -27.22 -3.17 5.76
N LEU A 376 -26.74 -2.31 6.65
CA LEU A 376 -27.07 -0.87 6.61
C LEU A 376 -26.41 -0.20 5.41
N GLU A 377 -25.15 -0.51 5.13
CA GLU A 377 -24.40 0.00 3.97
C GLU A 377 -25.11 -0.39 2.66
N ASP A 378 -25.43 -1.67 2.47
CA ASP A 378 -26.14 -2.17 1.29
C ASP A 378 -27.45 -1.40 1.06
N ARG A 379 -28.20 -1.13 2.14
CA ARG A 379 -29.47 -0.37 2.04
C ARG A 379 -29.27 1.08 1.65
N LEU A 380 -28.25 1.75 2.21
CA LEU A 380 -27.92 3.12 1.83
C LEU A 380 -27.49 3.19 0.36
N GLU A 381 -26.78 2.18 -0.14
CA GLU A 381 -26.42 2.07 -1.54
C GLU A 381 -27.64 1.88 -2.45
N GLU A 382 -28.59 1.03 -2.07
CA GLU A 382 -29.84 0.80 -2.82
C GLU A 382 -30.68 2.10 -2.88
N GLU A 383 -30.77 2.85 -1.78
CA GLU A 383 -31.55 4.09 -1.74
C GLU A 383 -30.88 5.28 -2.46
N LEU A 384 -29.57 5.24 -2.68
CA LEU A 384 -28.85 6.24 -3.50
C LEU A 384 -29.27 6.25 -4.98
N GLU A 385 -29.94 5.20 -5.45
CA GLU A 385 -30.54 5.16 -6.80
C GLU A 385 -31.77 6.06 -6.91
N ASP A 386 -32.38 6.50 -5.77
CA ASP A 386 -33.49 7.44 -5.76
C ASP A 386 -32.99 8.89 -5.64
N GLU A 387 -33.19 9.69 -6.68
CA GLU A 387 -32.70 11.09 -6.77
C GLU A 387 -33.26 12.02 -5.67
N SER A 388 -34.28 11.62 -4.92
CA SER A 388 -34.99 12.53 -3.99
C SER A 388 -34.22 12.86 -2.69
N GLN A 389 -33.26 12.01 -2.27
CA GLN A 389 -32.48 12.14 -1.02
C GLN A 389 -30.97 12.00 -1.25
N LYS A 390 -30.55 12.10 -2.48
CA LYS A 390 -29.18 11.79 -2.91
C LYS A 390 -28.09 12.58 -2.15
N ASP A 391 -28.28 13.87 -1.96
CA ASP A 391 -27.27 14.73 -1.32
C ASP A 391 -27.03 14.33 0.16
N SER A 392 -28.07 13.97 0.90
CA SER A 392 -27.94 13.49 2.28
C SER A 392 -27.33 12.09 2.34
N LEU A 393 -27.77 11.18 1.46
CA LEU A 393 -27.24 9.82 1.40
C LEU A 393 -25.75 9.78 1.02
N GLU A 394 -25.30 10.66 0.11
CA GLU A 394 -23.87 10.82 -0.24
C GLU A 394 -22.99 11.22 0.97
N GLN A 395 -23.56 11.87 1.99
CA GLN A 395 -22.83 12.21 3.22
C GLN A 395 -22.79 11.04 4.21
N TRP A 396 -23.84 10.22 4.29
CA TRP A 396 -23.95 9.13 5.27
C TRP A 396 -23.29 7.83 4.84
N LEU A 397 -23.35 7.49 3.55
CA LEU A 397 -22.74 6.26 3.04
C LEU A 397 -21.25 6.13 3.40
N PRO A 398 -20.38 7.16 3.22
CA PRO A 398 -18.99 7.06 3.65
C PRO A 398 -18.80 6.83 5.15
N VAL A 399 -19.73 7.33 5.97
CA VAL A 399 -19.68 7.14 7.44
C VAL A 399 -19.96 5.68 7.79
N VAL A 400 -21.03 5.12 7.24
CA VAL A 400 -21.41 3.72 7.49
C VAL A 400 -20.38 2.76 6.90
N ALA A 401 -19.92 3.00 5.67
CA ALA A 401 -18.86 2.23 5.03
C ALA A 401 -17.56 2.25 5.87
N GLY A 402 -17.19 3.41 6.42
CA GLY A 402 -16.06 3.55 7.34
C GLY A 402 -16.23 2.74 8.63
N MET A 403 -17.43 2.76 9.23
CA MET A 403 -17.74 1.95 10.39
C MET A 403 -17.65 0.44 10.08
N ASN A 404 -18.22 0.02 8.94
CA ASN A 404 -18.20 -1.36 8.48
C ASN A 404 -16.77 -1.87 8.26
N ALA A 405 -15.95 -1.12 7.54
CA ALA A 405 -14.54 -1.49 7.29
C ALA A 405 -13.71 -1.53 8.59
N ARG A 406 -13.97 -0.63 9.55
CA ARG A 406 -13.30 -0.69 10.86
C ARG A 406 -13.70 -1.92 11.65
N ALA A 407 -15.00 -2.29 11.65
CA ALA A 407 -15.46 -3.52 12.26
C ALA A 407 -14.81 -4.74 11.61
N GLU A 408 -14.69 -4.77 10.28
CA GLU A 408 -14.01 -5.83 9.54
C GLU A 408 -12.52 -5.92 9.90
N ALA A 409 -11.81 -4.80 10.00
CA ALA A 409 -10.41 -4.77 10.43
C ALA A 409 -10.24 -5.32 11.86
N CYS A 410 -11.13 -4.95 12.79
CA CYS A 410 -11.16 -5.51 14.13
C CYS A 410 -11.41 -7.03 14.10
N MET A 411 -12.39 -7.49 13.32
CA MET A 411 -12.71 -8.90 13.16
C MET A 411 -11.52 -9.68 12.59
N ASN A 412 -10.80 -9.13 11.62
CA ASN A 412 -9.61 -9.75 11.04
C ASN A 412 -8.51 -9.94 12.09
N LEU A 413 -8.24 -8.95 12.95
CA LEU A 413 -7.29 -9.13 14.06
C LEU A 413 -7.73 -10.25 15.01
N TRP A 414 -8.99 -10.26 15.44
CA TRP A 414 -9.47 -11.28 16.38
C TRP A 414 -9.42 -12.69 15.76
N ARG A 415 -9.68 -12.81 14.46
CA ARG A 415 -9.48 -14.06 13.71
C ARG A 415 -8.02 -14.52 13.80
N GLU A 416 -7.07 -13.63 13.53
CA GLU A 416 -5.64 -13.96 13.62
C GLU A 416 -5.20 -14.32 15.04
N MET A 417 -5.78 -13.68 16.07
CA MET A 417 -5.45 -13.94 17.47
C MET A 417 -6.03 -15.26 18.00
N MET A 418 -7.20 -15.71 17.50
CA MET A 418 -7.81 -16.95 17.96
C MET A 418 -7.26 -18.21 17.29
N LEU A 419 -6.60 -18.08 16.12
CA LEU A 419 -6.09 -19.21 15.34
C LEU A 419 -4.95 -19.93 16.08
N GLU A 420 -4.99 -21.26 16.03
CA GLU A 420 -3.85 -22.12 16.35
C GLU A 420 -2.97 -22.22 15.11
N ASP A 421 -1.65 -22.01 15.32
CA ASP A 421 -0.74 -22.20 14.20
C ASP A 421 -0.60 -23.69 13.91
N ASN A 422 -0.73 -24.04 12.66
CA ASN A 422 -0.52 -25.42 12.19
C ASN A 422 1.00 -25.65 12.00
N VAL A 423 1.49 -26.82 12.39
CA VAL A 423 2.91 -27.18 12.23
C VAL A 423 3.36 -27.17 10.75
N SER A 424 2.41 -27.33 9.82
CA SER A 424 2.67 -27.33 8.37
C SER A 424 2.63 -25.93 7.73
N GLU A 425 2.19 -24.91 8.46
CA GLU A 425 2.09 -23.52 7.97
C GLU A 425 3.16 -22.65 8.61
N PRO A 426 3.65 -21.58 7.94
CA PRO A 426 4.52 -20.60 8.58
C PRO A 426 3.84 -20.02 9.81
N PRO A 427 4.53 -19.94 10.97
CA PRO A 427 3.94 -19.39 12.18
C PRO A 427 3.61 -17.90 12.00
N ARG A 428 2.59 -17.43 12.75
CA ARG A 428 2.26 -16.00 12.85
C ARG A 428 3.03 -15.36 14.00
N ALA A 429 3.53 -14.16 13.80
CA ALA A 429 4.02 -13.34 14.89
C ALA A 429 2.85 -12.62 15.55
N ARG A 430 2.70 -12.75 16.86
CA ARG A 430 1.69 -12.03 17.64
C ARG A 430 2.40 -11.35 18.80
N TRP A 431 2.02 -10.10 19.04
CA TRP A 431 2.59 -9.31 20.13
C TRP A 431 1.60 -8.26 20.62
N VAL A 432 1.89 -7.73 21.81
CA VAL A 432 1.18 -6.59 22.37
C VAL A 432 2.19 -5.49 22.67
N ASN A 433 1.84 -4.26 22.28
CA ASN A 433 2.55 -3.05 22.68
C ASN A 433 1.77 -2.36 23.79
N PHE A 434 2.48 -1.96 24.85
CA PHE A 434 1.99 -1.11 25.93
C PHE A 434 2.55 0.28 25.69
N ARG A 435 1.70 1.23 25.34
CA ARG A 435 2.08 2.60 25.01
C ARG A 435 1.77 3.56 26.16
N GLU A 436 2.25 4.78 26.03
CA GLU A 436 1.94 5.88 26.95
C GLU A 436 0.42 6.16 26.95
N GLY A 437 -0.15 6.55 28.11
CA GLY A 437 -1.59 6.78 28.25
C GLY A 437 -2.45 5.52 28.42
N ASP A 438 -1.86 4.39 28.88
CA ASP A 438 -2.53 3.11 29.06
C ASP A 438 -3.13 2.51 27.78
N GLU A 439 -2.61 2.91 26.60
CA GLU A 439 -3.00 2.32 25.35
C GLU A 439 -2.34 0.96 25.14
N LEU A 440 -3.18 -0.04 24.89
CA LEU A 440 -2.77 -1.40 24.58
C LEU A 440 -3.04 -1.66 23.10
N ALA A 441 -1.98 -1.94 22.34
CA ALA A 441 -2.09 -2.25 20.92
C ALA A 441 -1.75 -3.72 20.66
N LEU A 442 -2.70 -4.47 20.11
CA LEU A 442 -2.54 -5.85 19.70
C LEU A 442 -2.13 -5.93 18.24
N HIS A 443 -1.22 -6.84 17.93
CA HIS A 443 -0.71 -7.03 16.59
C HIS A 443 -0.64 -8.52 16.22
N ALA A 444 -1.00 -8.83 15.00
CA ALA A 444 -0.78 -10.13 14.38
C ALA A 444 -0.21 -9.93 12.97
N SER A 445 0.84 -10.66 12.62
CA SER A 445 1.49 -10.54 11.32
C SER A 445 1.98 -11.90 10.84
N PRO A 446 1.86 -12.22 9.55
CA PRO A 446 2.57 -13.37 9.01
C PRO A 446 4.08 -13.14 9.16
N ILE A 447 4.83 -14.19 9.48
CA ILE A 447 6.30 -14.16 9.48
C ILE A 447 6.83 -14.32 8.05
N ALA A 448 6.07 -15.02 7.21
CA ALA A 448 6.41 -15.26 5.82
C ALA A 448 5.22 -14.94 4.92
N VAL A 449 5.51 -14.29 3.82
CA VAL A 449 4.50 -13.86 2.82
C VAL A 449 4.71 -14.55 1.47
N HIS A 450 5.56 -15.58 1.45
CA HIS A 450 5.92 -16.26 0.20
C HIS A 450 4.71 -16.90 -0.48
N ASP A 451 3.81 -17.53 0.27
CA ASP A 451 2.60 -18.15 -0.30
C ASP A 451 1.64 -17.08 -0.85
N SER A 452 1.42 -16.01 -0.09
CA SER A 452 0.56 -14.91 -0.53
C SER A 452 1.12 -14.20 -1.78
N LEU A 453 2.42 -13.93 -1.82
CA LEU A 453 3.06 -13.35 -3.00
C LEU A 453 3.05 -14.33 -4.18
N GLN A 454 3.20 -15.62 -3.92
CA GLN A 454 3.09 -16.65 -4.97
C GLN A 454 1.68 -16.66 -5.56
N GLU A 455 0.64 -16.67 -4.72
CA GLU A 455 -0.75 -16.74 -5.15
C GLU A 455 -1.22 -15.45 -5.83
N LEU A 456 -0.97 -14.29 -5.23
CA LEU A 456 -1.52 -13.02 -5.68
C LEU A 456 -0.71 -12.37 -6.80
N LEU A 457 0.60 -12.65 -6.88
CA LEU A 457 1.51 -11.94 -7.80
C LEU A 457 2.21 -12.89 -8.77
N TRP A 458 3.09 -13.80 -8.28
CA TRP A 458 3.99 -14.52 -9.19
C TRP A 458 3.27 -15.53 -10.08
N SER A 459 2.22 -16.19 -9.58
CA SER A 459 1.42 -17.12 -10.38
C SER A 459 0.58 -16.40 -11.43
N ARG A 460 0.22 -15.15 -11.20
CA ARG A 460 -0.72 -14.38 -12.02
C ARG A 460 -0.03 -13.44 -13.00
N CYS A 461 1.00 -12.68 -12.56
CA CYS A 461 1.62 -11.65 -13.39
C CYS A 461 2.08 -12.20 -14.75
N PHE A 462 1.95 -11.39 -15.82
CA PHE A 462 2.47 -11.78 -17.12
C PHE A 462 3.99 -12.02 -17.05
N GLY A 463 4.72 -11.09 -16.42
CA GLY A 463 6.15 -11.20 -16.15
C GLY A 463 6.58 -10.27 -15.03
N ALA A 464 7.74 -10.52 -14.41
CA ALA A 464 8.24 -9.62 -13.40
C ALA A 464 9.77 -9.50 -13.42
N ILE A 465 10.24 -8.28 -13.16
CA ILE A 465 11.65 -7.95 -12.95
C ILE A 465 11.81 -7.45 -11.52
N VAL A 466 12.68 -8.06 -10.75
CA VAL A 466 13.01 -7.61 -9.41
C VAL A 466 14.47 -7.21 -9.37
N THR A 467 14.72 -5.95 -9.04
CA THR A 467 16.09 -5.42 -9.01
C THR A 467 16.36 -4.61 -7.75
N SER A 468 17.57 -4.70 -7.25
CA SER A 468 18.07 -3.90 -6.13
C SER A 468 19.58 -3.99 -6.04
N ALA A 469 20.17 -3.15 -5.18
CA ALA A 469 21.59 -3.24 -4.86
C ALA A 469 21.95 -4.39 -3.91
N THR A 470 20.95 -4.96 -3.20
CA THR A 470 21.17 -5.91 -2.10
C THR A 470 20.08 -7.00 -2.06
N LEU A 471 20.18 -8.02 -2.91
CA LEU A 471 19.27 -9.17 -2.97
C LEU A 471 19.94 -10.48 -2.59
N ALA A 472 21.27 -10.56 -2.78
CA ALA A 472 22.06 -11.76 -2.57
C ALA A 472 23.09 -11.58 -1.45
N VAL A 473 23.54 -12.69 -0.90
CA VAL A 473 24.75 -12.77 -0.08
C VAL A 473 25.84 -13.40 -0.94
N GLY A 474 26.69 -12.55 -1.55
CA GLY A 474 27.62 -13.00 -2.59
C GLY A 474 26.90 -13.35 -3.89
N GLN A 475 26.67 -14.64 -4.15
CA GLN A 475 25.93 -15.15 -5.32
C GLN A 475 24.67 -15.92 -4.90
N ASP A 476 24.41 -16.01 -3.60
CA ASP A 476 23.31 -16.80 -3.04
C ASP A 476 22.06 -15.95 -2.81
N PHE A 477 20.99 -16.24 -3.53
CA PHE A 477 19.68 -15.61 -3.42
C PHE A 477 18.70 -16.38 -2.52
N SER A 478 19.11 -17.45 -1.87
CA SER A 478 18.23 -18.36 -1.11
C SER A 478 17.41 -17.65 -0.02
N ARG A 479 17.98 -16.62 0.62
CA ARG A 479 17.26 -15.80 1.60
C ARG A 479 16.14 -15.00 0.94
N PHE A 480 16.40 -14.38 -0.20
CA PHE A 480 15.41 -13.59 -0.93
C PHE A 480 14.29 -14.48 -1.48
N GLN A 481 14.64 -15.63 -2.06
CA GLN A 481 13.68 -16.64 -2.53
C GLN A 481 12.71 -17.09 -1.43
N ARG A 482 13.24 -17.46 -0.26
CA ARG A 482 12.41 -17.86 0.89
C ARG A 482 11.49 -16.77 1.38
N ARG A 483 11.88 -15.49 1.27
CA ARG A 483 11.06 -14.36 1.71
C ARG A 483 9.98 -13.98 0.70
N THR A 484 10.24 -14.15 -0.58
CA THR A 484 9.35 -13.73 -1.67
C THR A 484 8.53 -14.84 -2.31
N GLY A 485 8.92 -16.11 -2.11
CA GLY A 485 8.30 -17.23 -2.80
C GLY A 485 8.70 -17.39 -4.27
N ILE A 486 9.66 -16.63 -4.76
CA ILE A 486 10.11 -16.76 -6.14
C ILE A 486 10.87 -18.08 -6.28
N ASP A 487 10.34 -18.99 -7.11
CA ASP A 487 10.90 -20.32 -7.34
C ASP A 487 12.31 -20.25 -7.93
N ALA A 488 13.17 -21.20 -7.53
CA ALA A 488 14.55 -21.36 -8.01
C ALA A 488 14.66 -21.59 -9.54
N GLY A 489 13.57 -22.02 -10.20
CA GLY A 489 13.50 -22.15 -11.66
C GLY A 489 13.54 -20.82 -12.40
N ASN A 490 13.26 -19.70 -11.72
CA ASN A 490 13.34 -18.36 -12.27
C ASN A 490 14.80 -17.92 -12.50
N HIS A 491 14.99 -16.78 -13.19
CA HIS A 491 16.33 -16.29 -13.47
C HIS A 491 16.87 -15.43 -12.32
N PHE A 492 18.05 -15.77 -11.79
CA PHE A 492 18.73 -15.03 -10.73
C PHE A 492 20.15 -14.66 -11.16
N ARG A 493 20.55 -13.40 -10.96
CA ARG A 493 21.91 -12.96 -11.28
C ARG A 493 22.36 -11.81 -10.37
N ALA A 494 23.57 -11.93 -9.82
CA ALA A 494 24.30 -10.82 -9.22
C ALA A 494 25.29 -10.24 -10.25
N LEU A 495 25.10 -8.98 -10.62
CA LEU A 495 25.94 -8.28 -11.56
C LEU A 495 27.14 -7.64 -10.85
N GLN A 496 28.30 -7.70 -11.47
CA GLN A 496 29.48 -7.02 -10.95
C GLN A 496 29.34 -5.51 -11.09
N SER A 497 29.75 -4.77 -10.06
CA SER A 497 29.81 -3.32 -10.11
C SER A 497 30.73 -2.85 -11.24
N PRO A 498 30.34 -1.80 -12.02
CA PRO A 498 31.20 -1.21 -13.02
C PRO A 498 32.34 -0.37 -12.42
N PHE A 499 32.28 -0.11 -11.12
CA PHE A 499 33.25 0.74 -10.43
C PHE A 499 34.44 -0.07 -9.90
N ARG A 500 35.64 0.40 -10.16
CA ARG A 500 36.87 -0.14 -9.58
C ARG A 500 37.06 0.45 -8.17
N TYR A 501 36.45 -0.15 -7.18
CA TYR A 501 36.55 0.35 -5.79
C TYR A 501 37.99 0.40 -5.28
N GLN A 502 38.85 -0.52 -5.72
CA GLN A 502 40.26 -0.52 -5.36
C GLN A 502 40.98 0.74 -5.78
N ASP A 503 40.57 1.35 -6.91
CA ASP A 503 41.20 2.56 -7.46
C ASP A 503 40.49 3.84 -7.02
N ASN A 504 39.17 3.76 -6.69
CA ASN A 504 38.30 4.92 -6.48
C ASN A 504 37.81 5.09 -5.04
N ALA A 505 38.11 4.15 -4.14
CA ALA A 505 37.66 4.20 -2.76
C ALA A 505 38.80 3.96 -1.76
N VAL A 506 38.78 4.69 -0.66
CA VAL A 506 39.72 4.49 0.47
C VAL A 506 38.89 4.12 1.71
N LEU A 507 39.09 2.91 2.21
CA LEU A 507 38.54 2.52 3.50
C LEU A 507 39.43 3.11 4.61
N ARG A 508 38.89 4.02 5.40
CA ARG A 508 39.51 4.51 6.63
C ARG A 508 38.82 3.87 7.82
N VAL A 509 39.57 3.13 8.61
CA VAL A 509 39.09 2.56 9.88
C VAL A 509 39.77 3.37 10.97
N PRO A 510 39.08 4.38 11.57
CA PRO A 510 39.63 5.12 12.69
C PRO A 510 39.79 4.19 13.89
N HIS A 511 40.80 4.42 14.69
CA HIS A 511 40.94 3.72 15.95
C HIS A 511 39.93 4.32 16.93
N MET A 512 38.89 3.57 17.26
CA MET A 512 37.89 3.98 18.23
C MET A 512 38.40 3.65 19.63
N SER A 513 38.43 4.64 20.53
CA SER A 513 38.85 4.48 21.92
C SER A 513 37.71 3.99 22.82
N VAL A 514 36.46 4.10 22.36
CA VAL A 514 35.25 3.77 23.11
C VAL A 514 34.35 2.85 22.26
N ASP A 515 33.68 1.90 22.91
CA ASP A 515 32.73 1.00 22.25
C ASP A 515 31.49 1.79 21.79
N PRO A 516 31.08 1.72 20.50
CA PRO A 516 29.88 2.39 20.01
C PRO A 516 28.58 2.04 20.75
N ARG A 517 28.56 0.96 21.52
CA ARG A 517 27.42 0.56 22.36
C ARG A 517 27.27 1.41 23.64
N THR A 518 28.26 2.18 24.00
CA THR A 518 28.20 3.15 25.10
C THR A 518 27.93 4.55 24.52
N ALA A 519 26.63 4.86 24.31
CA ALA A 519 26.21 6.03 23.55
C ALA A 519 26.68 7.37 24.14
N ASP A 520 26.76 7.48 25.47
CA ASP A 520 27.14 8.72 26.16
C ASP A 520 28.62 9.05 25.99
N ASP A 521 29.50 8.04 25.99
CA ASP A 521 30.96 8.23 25.83
C ASP A 521 31.41 8.26 24.37
N HIS A 522 30.54 7.84 23.43
CA HIS A 522 30.85 7.78 21.99
C HIS A 522 30.59 9.10 21.28
N ASN A 523 29.70 9.94 21.80
CA ASN A 523 29.31 11.22 21.19
C ASN A 523 30.23 12.39 21.62
N ASP A 524 31.09 12.19 22.65
CA ASP A 524 32.13 13.11 23.07
C ASP A 524 33.46 12.81 22.34
#